data_a735a6c151d2218dde3b659c8daa767b
#
_entry.id   a735a6c151d2218dde3b659c8daa767b
#
_cell.length_a   1.000
_cell.length_b   1.000
_cell.length_c   1.000
_cell.angle_alpha   90.00
_cell.angle_beta   90.00
_cell.angle_gamma   90.00
#
_symmetry.space_group_name_H-M   'P 1'
#
loop_
_entity.id
_entity.type
_entity.pdbx_description
1 polymer ?
#
loop_
_entity_poly.entity_id
_entity_poly.type
_entity_poly.pdbx_seq_one_letter_code
_entity_poly.pdbx_strand_id
1 'polypeptide(L)'
;YDKVTEDLEKCVEAAHKYGREIKVIFETDALNEEQIRKTCHCCIEAGADFVKTSTGFLTGFEAHGATPEVIRIMMEEVGDKCKVKGSGCIRTREHFLQLIDMGIDRMGVGYRSVPVVLDLNR
;
A
#
# COMPACT_ATOMS: atom_id res chain seq x y z
N TYR A 1 13.71 10.29 -8.83
CA TYR A 1 12.25 10.43 -8.65
C TYR A 1 11.53 10.94 -9.89
N ASP A 2 12.16 11.79 -10.70
CA ASP A 2 11.55 12.29 -11.94
C ASP A 2 11.25 11.16 -12.93
N LYS A 3 12.18 10.20 -13.05
CA LYS A 3 11.97 9.01 -13.91
C LYS A 3 10.87 8.11 -13.38
N VAL A 4 10.76 8.00 -12.07
CA VAL A 4 9.69 7.23 -11.43
C VAL A 4 8.34 7.87 -11.75
N THR A 5 8.22 9.18 -11.57
CA THR A 5 6.99 9.91 -11.88
C THR A 5 6.61 9.77 -13.35
N GLU A 6 7.57 9.93 -14.26
CA GLU A 6 7.35 9.77 -15.70
C GLU A 6 6.86 8.39 -16.07
N ASP A 7 7.46 7.34 -15.50
CA ASP A 7 7.03 5.96 -15.72
C ASP A 7 5.62 5.72 -15.17
N LEU A 8 5.34 6.23 -13.98
CA LEU A 8 4.00 6.14 -13.37
C LEU A 8 2.95 6.87 -14.20
N GLU A 9 3.26 8.04 -14.74
CA GLU A 9 2.33 8.78 -15.60
C GLU A 9 1.89 7.95 -16.81
N LYS A 10 2.80 7.22 -17.42
CA LYS A 10 2.50 6.33 -18.55
C LYS A 10 1.58 5.18 -18.13
N CYS A 11 1.86 4.59 -16.98
CA CYS A 11 1.03 3.51 -16.45
C CYS A 11 -0.38 3.99 -16.07
N VAL A 12 -0.46 5.16 -15.43
CA VAL A 12 -1.75 5.77 -15.05
C VAL A 12 -2.57 6.10 -16.29
N GLU A 13 -1.95 6.69 -17.30
CA GLU A 13 -2.62 7.00 -18.57
C GLU A 13 -3.19 5.74 -19.21
N ALA A 14 -2.40 4.67 -19.27
CA ALA A 14 -2.83 3.40 -19.84
C ALA A 14 -4.03 2.80 -19.09
N ALA A 15 -3.99 2.83 -17.74
CA ALA A 15 -5.08 2.30 -16.92
C ALA A 15 -6.35 3.14 -17.06
N HIS A 16 -6.23 4.46 -16.95
CA HIS A 16 -7.37 5.37 -17.01
C HIS A 16 -8.03 5.42 -18.39
N LYS A 17 -7.25 5.21 -19.44
CA LYS A 17 -7.78 5.12 -20.81
C LYS A 17 -8.86 4.03 -20.93
N TYR A 18 -8.72 2.95 -20.19
CA TYR A 18 -9.68 1.84 -20.19
C TYR A 18 -10.64 1.87 -19.00
N GLY A 19 -10.71 2.98 -18.28
CA GLY A 19 -11.60 3.13 -17.15
C GLY A 19 -11.22 2.26 -15.94
N ARG A 20 -9.92 1.97 -15.76
CA ARG A 20 -9.43 1.12 -14.67
C ARG A 20 -8.63 1.93 -13.67
N GLU A 21 -8.71 1.50 -12.41
CA GLU A 21 -7.89 2.05 -11.35
C GLU A 21 -6.51 1.39 -11.37
N ILE A 22 -5.50 2.13 -10.91
CA ILE A 22 -4.14 1.63 -10.81
C ILE A 22 -3.65 1.72 -9.36
N LYS A 23 -3.00 0.65 -8.90
CA LYS A 23 -2.34 0.58 -7.59
C LYS A 23 -0.84 0.50 -7.81
N VAL A 24 -0.10 1.39 -7.17
CA VAL A 24 1.36 1.41 -7.25
C VAL A 24 1.93 0.72 -6.02
N ILE A 25 2.67 -0.36 -6.22
CA ILE A 25 3.28 -1.13 -5.14
C ILE A 25 4.66 -0.55 -4.86
N PHE A 26 4.88 -0.11 -3.63
CA PHE A 26 6.14 0.51 -3.20
C PHE A 26 7.21 -0.51 -2.83
N GLU A 27 6.81 -1.64 -2.27
CA GLU A 27 7.69 -2.59 -1.60
C GLU A 27 8.40 -1.89 -0.44
N THR A 28 7.61 -1.47 0.54
CA THR A 28 8.06 -0.59 1.63
C THR A 28 9.18 -1.19 2.49
N ASP A 29 9.28 -2.51 2.55
CA ASP A 29 10.38 -3.16 3.28
C ASP A 29 11.76 -2.90 2.65
N ALA A 30 11.80 -2.50 1.39
CA ALA A 30 13.03 -2.12 0.68
C ALA A 30 13.32 -0.62 0.74
N LEU A 31 12.47 0.17 1.38
CA LEU A 31 12.55 1.63 1.40
C LEU A 31 12.67 2.17 2.83
N ASN A 32 13.32 3.32 2.98
CA ASN A 32 13.28 4.08 4.21
C ASN A 32 12.10 5.07 4.20
N GLU A 33 11.84 5.72 5.32
CA GLU A 33 10.70 6.65 5.47
C GLU A 33 10.73 7.77 4.45
N GLU A 34 11.89 8.39 4.23
CA GLU A 34 12.03 9.48 3.25
C GLU A 34 11.66 9.01 1.84
N GLN A 35 12.13 7.82 1.47
CA GLN A 35 11.82 7.22 0.16
C GLN A 35 10.34 6.92 0.01
N ILE A 36 9.69 6.41 1.06
CA ILE A 36 8.25 6.17 1.07
C ILE A 36 7.49 7.47 0.85
N ARG A 37 7.84 8.52 1.58
CA ARG A 37 7.18 9.83 1.46
C ARG A 37 7.34 10.42 0.06
N LYS A 38 8.54 10.39 -0.49
CA LYS A 38 8.81 10.88 -1.85
C LYS A 38 8.07 10.08 -2.92
N THR A 39 7.98 8.76 -2.75
CA THR A 39 7.24 7.91 -3.69
C THR A 39 5.74 8.22 -3.65
N CYS A 40 5.19 8.53 -2.48
CA CYS A 40 3.81 9.01 -2.38
C CYS A 40 3.59 10.26 -3.23
N HIS A 41 4.51 11.21 -3.19
CA HIS A 41 4.43 12.43 -4.01
C HIS A 41 4.50 12.12 -5.49
N CYS A 42 5.35 11.19 -5.92
CA CYS A 42 5.39 10.74 -7.31
C CYS A 42 4.04 10.17 -7.77
N CYS A 43 3.40 9.38 -6.91
CA CYS A 43 2.10 8.79 -7.21
C CYS A 43 0.99 9.85 -7.31
N ILE A 44 0.99 10.83 -6.41
CA ILE A 44 0.03 11.94 -6.44
C ILE A 44 0.19 12.74 -7.74
N GLU A 45 1.42 13.09 -8.07
CA GLU A 45 1.73 13.85 -9.29
C GLU A 45 1.33 13.09 -10.55
N ALA A 46 1.56 11.79 -10.57
CA ALA A 46 1.19 10.93 -11.70
C ALA A 46 -0.30 10.64 -11.80
N GLY A 47 -1.08 10.88 -10.75
CA GLY A 47 -2.52 10.62 -10.72
C GLY A 47 -2.91 9.20 -10.41
N ALA A 48 -2.07 8.43 -9.70
CA ALA A 48 -2.38 7.07 -9.27
C ALA A 48 -3.60 7.04 -8.33
N ASP A 49 -4.37 5.97 -8.40
CA ASP A 49 -5.57 5.81 -7.57
C ASP A 49 -5.25 5.28 -6.18
N PHE A 50 -4.30 4.35 -6.09
CA PHE A 50 -3.89 3.71 -4.86
C PHE A 50 -2.38 3.68 -4.72
N VAL A 51 -1.91 3.81 -3.49
CA VAL A 51 -0.56 3.43 -3.07
C VAL A 51 -0.67 2.15 -2.24
N LYS A 52 0.20 1.19 -2.51
CA LYS A 52 0.18 -0.13 -1.86
C LYS A 52 1.54 -0.48 -1.28
N THR A 53 1.57 -1.12 -0.12
CA THR A 53 2.82 -1.39 0.59
C THR A 53 3.69 -2.47 -0.06
N SER A 54 3.13 -3.64 -0.39
CA SER A 54 3.95 -4.85 -0.59
C SER A 54 3.41 -5.79 -1.65
N THR A 55 4.31 -6.56 -2.28
CA THR A 55 3.93 -7.67 -3.16
C THR A 55 3.66 -8.96 -2.37
N GLY A 56 4.33 -9.14 -1.24
CA GLY A 56 4.36 -10.40 -0.50
C GLY A 56 5.47 -11.35 -0.96
N PHE A 57 6.28 -10.95 -1.94
CA PHE A 57 7.31 -11.82 -2.56
C PHE A 57 8.73 -11.26 -2.47
N LEU A 58 8.94 -10.19 -1.72
CA LEU A 58 10.26 -9.58 -1.57
C LEU A 58 11.24 -10.55 -0.90
N THR A 59 12.43 -10.64 -1.47
CA THR A 59 13.55 -11.40 -0.89
C THR A 59 14.72 -10.47 -0.59
N GLY A 60 15.58 -10.86 0.36
CA GLY A 60 16.77 -10.08 0.72
C GLY A 60 16.52 -8.98 1.75
N PHE A 61 15.30 -8.84 2.23
CA PHE A 61 14.91 -7.87 3.27
C PHE A 61 14.06 -8.56 4.33
N GLU A 62 14.07 -8.03 5.54
CA GLU A 62 13.17 -8.50 6.59
C GLU A 62 11.72 -8.09 6.26
N ALA A 63 10.79 -9.04 6.38
CA ALA A 63 9.39 -8.79 6.03
C ALA A 63 8.63 -8.14 7.19
N HIS A 64 8.27 -6.89 7.05
CA HIS A 64 7.41 -6.15 7.98
C HIS A 64 6.02 -5.86 7.39
N GLY A 65 5.94 -5.67 6.08
CA GLY A 65 4.69 -5.44 5.35
C GLY A 65 3.95 -4.19 5.78
N ALA A 66 2.64 -4.32 5.95
CA ALA A 66 1.75 -3.22 6.28
C ALA A 66 1.70 -2.93 7.79
N THR A 67 2.81 -2.49 8.35
CA THR A 67 2.84 -2.06 9.75
C THR A 67 1.98 -0.81 9.95
N PRO A 68 1.43 -0.58 11.16
CA PRO A 68 0.70 0.65 11.44
C PRO A 68 1.53 1.90 11.16
N GLU A 69 2.83 1.86 11.45
CA GLU A 69 3.74 2.98 11.20
C GLU A 69 3.85 3.32 9.71
N VAL A 70 4.07 2.30 8.86
CA VAL A 70 4.17 2.51 7.41
C VAL A 70 2.84 3.03 6.85
N ILE A 71 1.73 2.46 7.28
CA ILE A 71 0.41 2.92 6.84
C ILE A 71 0.18 4.37 7.26
N ARG A 72 0.55 4.74 8.48
CA ARG A 72 0.44 6.12 8.96
C ARG A 72 1.22 7.08 8.07
N ILE A 73 2.48 6.74 7.73
CA ILE A 73 3.32 7.54 6.85
C ILE A 73 2.66 7.75 5.49
N MET A 74 2.18 6.66 4.88
CA MET A 74 1.53 6.73 3.57
C MET A 74 0.25 7.56 3.62
N MET A 75 -0.58 7.37 4.64
CA MET A 75 -1.82 8.13 4.79
C MET A 75 -1.57 9.63 5.02
N GLU A 76 -0.55 9.97 5.81
CA GLU A 76 -0.17 11.38 6.03
C GLU A 76 0.23 12.05 4.71
N GLU A 77 1.00 11.36 3.87
CA GLU A 77 1.50 11.94 2.63
C GLU A 77 0.44 12.03 1.54
N VAL A 78 -0.40 11.03 1.39
CA VAL A 78 -1.39 11.03 0.30
C VAL A 78 -2.65 11.83 0.63
N GLY A 79 -2.99 11.97 1.92
CA GLY A 79 -4.20 12.67 2.32
C GLY A 79 -5.43 12.07 1.65
N ASP A 80 -6.19 12.90 0.94
CA ASP A 80 -7.35 12.48 0.16
C ASP A 80 -7.07 12.29 -1.34
N LYS A 81 -5.81 12.44 -1.75
CA LYS A 81 -5.44 12.40 -3.18
C LYS A 81 -5.25 11.00 -3.73
N CYS A 82 -4.89 10.05 -2.88
CA CYS A 82 -4.80 8.64 -3.22
C CYS A 82 -5.41 7.83 -2.09
N LYS A 83 -5.83 6.61 -2.43
CA LYS A 83 -6.24 5.63 -1.43
C LYS A 83 -5.04 4.76 -1.04
N VAL A 84 -5.11 4.14 0.13
CA VAL A 84 -4.02 3.32 0.67
C VAL A 84 -4.46 1.87 0.79
N LYS A 85 -3.67 0.95 0.21
CA LYS A 85 -3.83 -0.48 0.40
C LYS A 85 -2.64 -1.03 1.18
N GLY A 86 -2.92 -1.66 2.31
CA GLY A 86 -1.93 -2.37 3.12
C GLY A 86 -1.94 -3.85 2.81
N SER A 87 -0.78 -4.42 2.56
CA SER A 87 -0.62 -5.85 2.33
C SER A 87 0.72 -6.33 2.90
N GLY A 88 0.79 -7.63 3.15
CA GLY A 88 1.98 -8.23 3.75
C GLY A 88 1.92 -8.22 5.27
N CYS A 89 2.15 -9.36 5.87
CA CYS A 89 2.26 -9.56 7.32
C CYS A 89 1.03 -9.18 8.15
N ILE A 90 -0.15 -9.11 7.55
CA ILE A 90 -1.41 -8.91 8.28
C ILE A 90 -1.93 -10.30 8.67
N ARG A 91 -1.59 -10.74 9.88
CA ARG A 91 -1.83 -12.13 10.32
C ARG A 91 -2.63 -12.25 11.60
N THR A 92 -2.79 -11.16 12.36
CA THR A 92 -3.54 -11.14 13.59
C THR A 92 -4.77 -10.26 13.47
N ARG A 93 -5.83 -10.61 14.20
CA ARG A 93 -7.03 -9.79 14.24
C ARG A 93 -6.75 -8.40 14.82
N GLU A 94 -5.91 -8.31 15.84
CA GLU A 94 -5.51 -7.03 16.44
C GLU A 94 -4.91 -6.09 15.41
N HIS A 95 -3.93 -6.55 14.63
CA HIS A 95 -3.28 -5.77 13.57
C HIS A 95 -4.32 -5.34 12.51
N PHE A 96 -5.15 -6.28 12.08
CA PHE A 96 -6.21 -6.04 11.11
C PHE A 96 -7.15 -4.93 11.56
N LEU A 97 -7.67 -5.02 12.79
CA LEU A 97 -8.58 -4.01 13.35
C LEU A 97 -7.90 -2.67 13.55
N GLN A 98 -6.63 -2.66 13.92
CA GLN A 98 -5.85 -1.43 14.08
C GLN A 98 -5.79 -0.65 12.76
N LEU A 99 -5.53 -1.33 11.66
CA LEU A 99 -5.50 -0.68 10.34
C LEU A 99 -6.87 -0.14 9.93
N ILE A 100 -7.94 -0.87 10.25
CA ILE A 100 -9.30 -0.39 10.03
C ILE A 100 -9.57 0.89 10.83
N ASP A 101 -9.19 0.91 12.10
CA ASP A 101 -9.36 2.08 12.97
C ASP A 101 -8.58 3.29 12.46
N MET A 102 -7.46 3.07 11.80
CA MET A 102 -6.68 4.12 11.17
C MET A 102 -7.34 4.70 9.92
N GLY A 103 -8.35 4.04 9.38
CA GLY A 103 -9.05 4.48 8.17
C GLY A 103 -8.47 3.99 6.86
N ILE A 104 -7.76 2.87 6.88
CA ILE A 104 -7.20 2.29 5.64
C ILE A 104 -8.31 1.95 4.65
N ASP A 105 -8.05 2.16 3.35
CA ASP A 105 -9.05 1.94 2.31
C ASP A 105 -9.21 0.47 1.92
N ARG A 106 -8.10 -0.26 1.82
CA ARG A 106 -8.09 -1.69 1.50
C ARG A 106 -6.96 -2.42 2.19
N MET A 107 -7.16 -3.71 2.41
CA MET A 107 -6.13 -4.62 2.91
C MET A 107 -6.07 -5.88 2.05
N GLY A 108 -4.86 -6.37 1.81
CA GLY A 108 -4.61 -7.69 1.25
C GLY A 108 -4.18 -8.63 2.36
N VAL A 109 -4.92 -9.71 2.55
CA VAL A 109 -4.67 -10.70 3.61
C VAL A 109 -4.50 -12.08 2.98
N GLY A 110 -3.44 -12.79 3.36
CA GLY A 110 -3.22 -14.16 2.87
C GLY A 110 -4.37 -15.08 3.28
N TYR A 111 -4.72 -16.06 2.44
CA TYR A 111 -5.88 -16.92 2.66
C TYR A 111 -5.86 -17.64 4.00
N ARG A 112 -4.67 -17.98 4.51
CA ARG A 112 -4.51 -18.68 5.80
C ARG A 112 -4.85 -17.77 6.97
N SER A 113 -4.68 -16.46 6.82
CA SER A 113 -4.97 -15.49 7.88
C SER A 113 -6.41 -14.98 7.85
N VAL A 114 -7.15 -15.19 6.76
CA VAL A 114 -8.53 -14.70 6.62
C VAL A 114 -9.43 -15.19 7.77
N PRO A 115 -9.46 -16.49 8.11
CA PRO A 115 -10.30 -16.93 9.24
C PRO A 115 -9.92 -16.31 10.57
N VAL A 116 -8.62 -16.02 10.77
CA VAL A 116 -8.11 -15.42 12.00
C VAL A 116 -8.55 -13.95 12.09
N VAL A 117 -8.30 -13.16 11.06
CA VAL A 117 -8.60 -11.72 11.11
C VAL A 117 -10.11 -11.44 11.13
N LEU A 118 -10.90 -12.30 10.49
CA LEU A 118 -12.36 -12.19 10.47
C LEU A 118 -13.05 -12.94 11.62
N ASP A 119 -12.27 -13.64 12.45
CA ASP A 119 -12.77 -14.40 13.59
C ASP A 119 -13.84 -15.44 13.19
N LEU A 120 -13.55 -16.20 12.14
CA LEU A 120 -14.47 -17.18 11.57
C LEU A 120 -14.47 -18.54 12.28
N ASN A 121 -13.49 -18.79 13.14
CA ASN A 121 -13.26 -20.08 13.80
C ASN A 121 -13.72 -20.08 15.28
N ARG A 122 -14.82 -19.45 15.55
CA ARG A 122 -15.40 -19.43 16.89
C ARG A 122 -15.99 -20.79 17.27
#